data_96a834c73742b19d078936a255cb4d3f
#
_entry.id   96a834c73742b19d078936a255cb4d3f
#
_cell.length_a   1.000
_cell.length_b   1.000
_cell.length_c   1.000
_cell.angle_alpha   90.00
_cell.angle_beta   90.00
_cell.angle_gamma   90.00
#
_symmetry.space_group_name_H-M   'P 1'
#
loop_
_entity.id
_entity.type
_entity.pdbx_description
1 polymer ?
#
loop_
_entity_poly.entity_id
_entity_poly.type
_entity_poly.pdbx_seq_one_letter_code
_entity_poly.pdbx_strand_id
1 'polypeptide(L)'
;MEENKLKTVEQPRDRVVLVGLSSPVLKADSADEESMDELAALVETAGAVSVATVLQNLPSPNPRSFIGEGKVAEIKELIGSTEATMAIFDNDLSPSQMRVLTEDLGVQVLDRSGLILDIFAQRAKTKEGRLQVELAQYQYLLPRLIGMWTHLERQAGTSGKGPIGSKGPGETQLETDRRHIHRKIDKLKEDLDEVRRVRGTQRERRMKNEIPVVAIVGYTNAGKSTLLNALTGADIPANNRLFDTLDTTTRLLTVSDTLDVVISDTVGFIRKLPHQLIDAFKATLEELEYADLLLHVIDISNPEWIAQAEVVDQLIHDLGAEGIPCIRVYNKSDLFYGDIRPHGERTVNLSARTGEGLDELLRAIDAELDKGTRRVTIHLPYDKGGWLDSLYREAKVESVEYGETIDIVAVCTPRVLGRAKDYVEGYTEPKEDWE
;
A
#
# COMPACT_ATOMS: atom_id res chain seq x y z
N MET A 1 44.19 -0.27 -27.06
CA MET A 1 43.25 -0.86 -26.08
C MET A 1 41.89 -0.23 -26.33
N GLU A 2 41.09 -0.90 -27.16
CA GLU A 2 39.72 -0.47 -27.46
C GLU A 2 38.81 -0.88 -26.30
N GLU A 3 38.21 0.10 -25.63
CA GLU A 3 37.17 -0.13 -24.64
C GLU A 3 35.91 -0.69 -25.34
N ASN A 4 35.67 -1.94 -25.07
CA ASN A 4 34.44 -2.66 -25.49
C ASN A 4 33.27 -2.14 -24.69
N LYS A 5 32.65 -1.03 -25.11
CA LYS A 5 31.36 -0.55 -24.60
C LYS A 5 30.30 -1.60 -24.98
N LEU A 6 29.95 -2.45 -24.01
CA LEU A 6 28.75 -3.27 -24.09
C LEU A 6 27.56 -2.31 -24.30
N LYS A 7 27.09 -2.26 -25.56
CA LYS A 7 25.79 -1.65 -25.87
C LYS A 7 24.73 -2.47 -25.14
N THR A 8 24.18 -1.92 -24.10
CA THR A 8 22.95 -2.42 -23.51
C THR A 8 21.91 -2.39 -24.63
N VAL A 9 21.53 -3.55 -25.15
CA VAL A 9 20.40 -3.68 -26.10
C VAL A 9 19.17 -3.36 -25.24
N GLU A 10 18.62 -2.13 -25.39
CA GLU A 10 17.33 -1.81 -24.83
C GLU A 10 16.32 -2.80 -25.43
N GLN A 11 15.74 -3.65 -24.59
CA GLN A 11 14.63 -4.50 -25.03
C GLN A 11 13.50 -3.58 -25.51
N PRO A 12 12.88 -3.88 -26.65
CA PRO A 12 11.77 -3.09 -27.15
C PRO A 12 10.66 -3.08 -26.08
N ARG A 13 10.23 -1.87 -25.70
CA ARG A 13 9.15 -1.71 -24.74
C ARG A 13 7.85 -2.20 -25.35
N ASP A 14 7.03 -2.89 -24.56
CA ASP A 14 5.70 -3.29 -25.00
C ASP A 14 4.85 -2.06 -25.35
N ARG A 15 4.14 -2.14 -26.46
CA ARG A 15 3.25 -1.11 -26.99
C ARG A 15 1.81 -1.52 -26.70
N VAL A 16 1.09 -0.69 -25.94
CA VAL A 16 -0.18 -1.05 -25.33
C VAL A 16 -1.31 -0.17 -25.85
N VAL A 17 -2.42 -0.80 -26.24
CA VAL A 17 -3.71 -0.13 -26.45
C VAL A 17 -4.50 -0.22 -25.15
N LEU A 18 -4.92 0.93 -24.61
CA LEU A 18 -5.76 1.01 -23.41
C LEU A 18 -7.23 0.98 -23.82
N VAL A 19 -8.00 0.19 -23.09
CA VAL A 19 -9.43 0.02 -23.37
C VAL A 19 -10.24 0.18 -22.09
N GLY A 20 -11.25 1.03 -22.10
CA GLY A 20 -12.19 1.23 -21.00
C GLY A 20 -13.63 1.11 -21.44
N LEU A 21 -14.48 0.57 -20.56
CA LEU A 21 -15.92 0.56 -20.71
C LEU A 21 -16.57 1.39 -19.61
N SER A 22 -17.28 2.45 -20.02
CA SER A 22 -18.15 3.22 -19.15
C SER A 22 -19.56 2.66 -19.20
N SER A 23 -20.12 2.30 -18.03
CA SER A 23 -21.46 1.75 -17.92
C SER A 23 -22.07 2.00 -16.56
N PRO A 24 -23.33 2.44 -16.46
CA PRO A 24 -24.01 2.65 -15.17
C PRO A 24 -24.12 1.39 -14.33
N VAL A 25 -24.11 0.22 -14.95
CA VAL A 25 -24.22 -1.09 -14.26
C VAL A 25 -22.93 -1.44 -13.53
N LEU A 26 -21.77 -0.96 -14.02
CA LEU A 26 -20.47 -1.24 -13.43
C LEU A 26 -20.18 -0.43 -12.17
N LYS A 27 -20.92 0.64 -11.91
CA LYS A 27 -20.75 1.51 -10.72
C LYS A 27 -19.28 1.93 -10.53
N ALA A 28 -18.66 1.52 -9.43
CA ALA A 28 -17.27 1.85 -9.10
C ALA A 28 -16.24 1.26 -10.09
N ASP A 29 -16.59 0.17 -10.82
CA ASP A 29 -15.71 -0.41 -11.84
C ASP A 29 -15.93 0.22 -13.24
N SER A 30 -16.82 1.23 -13.37
CA SER A 30 -17.00 1.99 -14.61
C SER A 30 -15.72 2.74 -14.96
N ALA A 31 -15.33 2.69 -16.26
CA ALA A 31 -14.20 3.49 -16.73
C ALA A 31 -14.65 4.91 -17.05
N ASP A 32 -13.79 5.88 -16.74
CA ASP A 32 -13.89 7.28 -17.07
C ASP A 32 -12.54 7.79 -17.61
N GLU A 33 -12.45 9.04 -18.02
CA GLU A 33 -11.22 9.63 -18.55
C GLU A 33 -10.09 9.56 -17.52
N GLU A 34 -10.38 9.82 -16.26
CA GLU A 34 -9.42 9.81 -15.17
C GLU A 34 -8.88 8.40 -14.89
N SER A 35 -9.76 7.38 -14.89
CA SER A 35 -9.33 6.00 -14.71
C SER A 35 -8.45 5.52 -15.88
N MET A 36 -8.69 6.05 -17.09
CA MET A 36 -7.86 5.76 -18.26
C MET A 36 -6.50 6.46 -18.18
N ASP A 37 -6.43 7.68 -17.66
CA ASP A 37 -5.16 8.37 -17.40
C ASP A 37 -4.34 7.66 -16.31
N GLU A 38 -5.00 7.21 -15.26
CA GLU A 38 -4.38 6.40 -14.22
C GLU A 38 -3.89 5.04 -14.75
N LEU A 39 -4.66 4.39 -15.64
CA LEU A 39 -4.22 3.17 -16.32
C LEU A 39 -2.99 3.42 -17.21
N ALA A 40 -2.92 4.55 -17.90
CA ALA A 40 -1.74 4.93 -18.67
C ALA A 40 -0.50 5.10 -17.78
N ALA A 41 -0.64 5.70 -16.62
CA ALA A 41 0.44 5.84 -15.63
C ALA A 41 0.87 4.47 -15.03
N LEU A 42 -0.06 3.53 -14.86
CA LEU A 42 0.25 2.15 -14.47
C LEU A 42 1.07 1.43 -15.55
N VAL A 43 0.68 1.57 -16.83
CA VAL A 43 1.41 0.98 -17.96
C VAL A 43 2.84 1.54 -18.06
N GLU A 44 3.02 2.84 -17.87
CA GLU A 44 4.36 3.46 -17.81
C GLU A 44 5.17 2.93 -16.62
N THR A 45 4.53 2.74 -15.46
CA THR A 45 5.16 2.16 -14.27
C THR A 45 5.62 0.73 -14.50
N ALA A 46 4.87 -0.07 -15.27
CA ALA A 46 5.26 -1.40 -15.69
C ALA A 46 6.39 -1.43 -16.75
N GLY A 47 6.77 -0.26 -17.28
CA GLY A 47 7.84 -0.13 -18.27
C GLY A 47 7.36 -0.23 -19.74
N ALA A 48 6.04 -0.30 -19.98
CA ALA A 48 5.42 -0.31 -21.28
C ALA A 48 5.06 1.12 -21.76
N VAL A 49 4.57 1.24 -22.98
CA VAL A 49 4.17 2.53 -23.59
C VAL A 49 2.74 2.44 -24.09
N SER A 50 1.87 3.33 -23.61
CA SER A 50 0.53 3.52 -24.14
C SER A 50 0.59 4.17 -25.52
N VAL A 51 0.03 3.53 -26.55
CA VAL A 51 0.04 4.02 -27.94
C VAL A 51 -1.33 4.50 -28.41
N ALA A 52 -2.40 4.05 -27.77
CA ALA A 52 -3.76 4.50 -28.04
C ALA A 52 -4.65 4.26 -26.81
N THR A 53 -5.68 5.08 -26.66
CA THR A 53 -6.69 4.96 -25.61
C THR A 53 -8.08 4.92 -26.25
N VAL A 54 -8.88 3.95 -25.85
CA VAL A 54 -10.24 3.73 -26.35
C VAL A 54 -11.21 3.63 -25.18
N LEU A 55 -12.15 4.56 -25.07
CA LEU A 55 -13.23 4.52 -24.10
C LEU A 55 -14.55 4.31 -24.83
N GLN A 56 -15.33 3.31 -24.40
CA GLN A 56 -16.66 3.02 -24.94
C GLN A 56 -17.74 3.22 -23.88
N ASN A 57 -18.85 3.82 -24.27
CA ASN A 57 -20.03 3.95 -23.43
C ASN A 57 -21.08 2.92 -23.87
N LEU A 58 -21.50 2.03 -22.95
CA LEU A 58 -22.58 1.07 -23.17
C LEU A 58 -23.52 1.04 -21.95
N PRO A 59 -24.82 0.76 -22.15
CA PRO A 59 -25.75 0.58 -21.03
C PRO A 59 -25.37 -0.59 -20.12
N SER A 60 -24.77 -1.64 -20.70
CA SER A 60 -24.27 -2.82 -19.98
C SER A 60 -23.13 -3.48 -20.75
N PRO A 61 -22.19 -4.16 -20.06
CA PRO A 61 -21.13 -4.92 -20.71
C PRO A 61 -21.69 -6.03 -21.62
N ASN A 62 -21.00 -6.26 -22.74
CA ASN A 62 -21.32 -7.42 -23.59
C ASN A 62 -20.91 -8.72 -22.86
N PRO A 63 -21.78 -9.70 -22.68
CA PRO A 63 -21.45 -10.95 -21.98
C PRO A 63 -20.31 -11.73 -22.61
N ARG A 64 -20.09 -11.65 -23.94
CA ARG A 64 -19.07 -12.39 -24.66
C ARG A 64 -17.71 -11.66 -24.68
N SER A 65 -17.72 -10.41 -25.12
CA SER A 65 -16.52 -9.62 -25.43
C SER A 65 -16.30 -8.41 -24.51
N PHE A 66 -17.15 -8.26 -23.48
CA PHE A 66 -17.18 -7.11 -22.56
C PHE A 66 -17.54 -5.79 -23.25
N ILE A 67 -16.92 -5.47 -24.41
CA ILE A 67 -17.19 -4.31 -25.27
C ILE A 67 -18.01 -4.74 -26.49
N GLY A 68 -18.55 -3.78 -27.24
CA GLY A 68 -19.32 -4.04 -28.47
C GLY A 68 -18.46 -4.63 -29.59
N GLU A 69 -19.03 -5.50 -30.44
CA GLU A 69 -18.31 -6.15 -31.54
C GLU A 69 -17.68 -5.16 -32.53
N GLY A 70 -18.36 -4.06 -32.87
CA GLY A 70 -17.79 -2.98 -33.69
C GLY A 70 -16.56 -2.33 -33.06
N LYS A 71 -16.55 -2.20 -31.72
CA LYS A 71 -15.40 -1.65 -30.99
C LYS A 71 -14.24 -2.65 -30.95
N VAL A 72 -14.49 -3.95 -30.90
CA VAL A 72 -13.46 -4.99 -31.05
C VAL A 72 -12.75 -4.86 -32.41
N ALA A 73 -13.52 -4.67 -33.49
CA ALA A 73 -12.97 -4.48 -34.82
C ALA A 73 -12.09 -3.20 -34.92
N GLU A 74 -12.58 -2.07 -34.37
CA GLU A 74 -11.83 -0.82 -34.29
C GLU A 74 -10.50 -0.97 -33.51
N ILE A 75 -10.52 -1.64 -32.36
CA ILE A 75 -9.33 -1.89 -31.56
C ILE A 75 -8.34 -2.78 -32.32
N LYS A 76 -8.83 -3.78 -33.06
CA LYS A 76 -8.00 -4.64 -33.88
C LYS A 76 -7.27 -3.87 -34.98
N GLU A 77 -7.94 -2.93 -35.62
CA GLU A 77 -7.33 -2.03 -36.62
C GLU A 77 -6.29 -1.10 -35.96
N LEU A 78 -6.60 -0.56 -34.78
CA LEU A 78 -5.64 0.25 -34.00
C LEU A 78 -4.39 -0.54 -33.61
N ILE A 79 -4.54 -1.79 -33.17
CA ILE A 79 -3.42 -2.68 -32.86
C ILE A 79 -2.54 -2.86 -34.10
N GLY A 80 -3.13 -3.12 -35.28
CA GLY A 80 -2.38 -3.27 -36.53
C GLY A 80 -1.66 -2.01 -36.99
N SER A 81 -2.31 -0.84 -36.86
CA SER A 81 -1.74 0.46 -37.30
C SER A 81 -0.68 1.01 -36.33
N THR A 82 -0.80 0.70 -35.03
CA THR A 82 0.13 1.15 -34.00
C THR A 82 1.21 0.14 -33.67
N GLU A 83 1.19 -1.05 -34.27
CA GLU A 83 2.07 -2.18 -33.96
C GLU A 83 2.04 -2.50 -32.44
N ALA A 84 0.85 -2.42 -31.82
CA ALA A 84 0.71 -2.74 -30.43
C ALA A 84 0.86 -4.24 -30.17
N THR A 85 1.57 -4.58 -29.09
CA THR A 85 1.85 -5.97 -28.68
C THR A 85 0.83 -6.51 -27.69
N MET A 86 0.03 -5.59 -27.07
CA MET A 86 -0.87 -5.92 -25.98
C MET A 86 -2.07 -4.96 -25.93
N ALA A 87 -3.19 -5.43 -25.41
CA ALA A 87 -4.34 -4.59 -25.05
C ALA A 87 -4.61 -4.74 -23.54
N ILE A 88 -4.80 -3.60 -22.83
CA ILE A 88 -5.07 -3.59 -21.39
C ILE A 88 -6.40 -2.91 -21.13
N PHE A 89 -7.27 -3.61 -20.41
CA PHE A 89 -8.60 -3.15 -20.03
C PHE A 89 -8.56 -2.52 -18.64
N ASP A 90 -9.23 -1.36 -18.49
CA ASP A 90 -9.36 -0.69 -17.19
C ASP A 90 -10.31 -1.41 -16.24
N ASN A 91 -11.25 -2.16 -16.80
CA ASN A 91 -12.23 -2.94 -16.07
C ASN A 91 -11.76 -4.38 -15.87
N ASP A 92 -12.26 -5.03 -14.81
CA ASP A 92 -12.00 -6.45 -14.59
C ASP A 92 -12.73 -7.32 -15.65
N LEU A 93 -11.99 -8.25 -16.24
CA LEU A 93 -12.50 -9.18 -17.24
C LEU A 93 -12.71 -10.57 -16.65
N SER A 94 -13.83 -11.20 -17.01
CA SER A 94 -14.00 -12.62 -16.74
C SER A 94 -13.01 -13.45 -17.57
N PRO A 95 -12.62 -14.65 -17.10
CA PRO A 95 -11.72 -15.53 -17.85
C PRO A 95 -12.18 -15.84 -19.28
N SER A 96 -13.49 -15.95 -19.49
CA SER A 96 -14.08 -16.19 -20.81
C SER A 96 -13.97 -14.98 -21.72
N GLN A 97 -14.21 -13.78 -21.22
CA GLN A 97 -14.06 -12.53 -21.98
C GLN A 97 -12.61 -12.27 -22.37
N MET A 98 -11.69 -12.44 -21.43
CA MET A 98 -10.25 -12.28 -21.69
C MET A 98 -9.76 -13.20 -22.81
N ARG A 99 -10.21 -14.46 -22.79
CA ARG A 99 -9.89 -15.42 -23.86
C ARG A 99 -10.44 -14.99 -25.21
N VAL A 100 -11.75 -14.68 -25.27
CA VAL A 100 -12.40 -14.26 -26.52
C VAL A 100 -11.72 -13.02 -27.08
N LEU A 101 -11.41 -12.03 -26.26
CA LEU A 101 -10.71 -10.82 -26.68
C LEU A 101 -9.30 -11.12 -27.19
N THR A 102 -8.58 -12.02 -26.53
CA THR A 102 -7.23 -12.44 -27.00
C THR A 102 -7.31 -13.11 -28.39
N GLU A 103 -8.30 -13.98 -28.61
CA GLU A 103 -8.55 -14.61 -29.90
C GLU A 103 -8.97 -13.60 -30.97
N ASP A 104 -9.90 -12.71 -30.66
CA ASP A 104 -10.48 -11.75 -31.60
C ASP A 104 -9.46 -10.63 -31.96
N LEU A 105 -8.69 -10.14 -31.02
CA LEU A 105 -7.69 -9.06 -31.20
C LEU A 105 -6.35 -9.58 -31.75
N GLY A 106 -5.99 -10.83 -31.46
CA GLY A 106 -4.74 -11.46 -31.90
C GLY A 106 -3.49 -11.01 -31.11
N VAL A 107 -3.67 -10.34 -29.97
CA VAL A 107 -2.61 -9.91 -29.04
C VAL A 107 -2.95 -10.36 -27.64
N GLN A 108 -1.96 -10.29 -26.74
CA GLN A 108 -2.20 -10.55 -25.32
C GLN A 108 -3.16 -9.51 -24.74
N VAL A 109 -4.14 -9.98 -23.97
CA VAL A 109 -5.09 -9.13 -23.26
C VAL A 109 -4.87 -9.28 -21.76
N LEU A 110 -4.76 -8.15 -21.06
CA LEU A 110 -4.76 -8.07 -19.61
C LEU A 110 -5.89 -7.17 -19.15
N ASP A 111 -6.30 -7.33 -17.91
CA ASP A 111 -7.11 -6.35 -17.20
C ASP A 111 -6.26 -5.54 -16.22
N ARG A 112 -6.85 -4.49 -15.62
CA ARG A 112 -6.20 -3.63 -14.64
C ARG A 112 -5.64 -4.44 -13.47
N SER A 113 -6.38 -5.44 -13.00
CA SER A 113 -5.96 -6.32 -11.91
C SER A 113 -4.70 -7.11 -12.25
N GLY A 114 -4.60 -7.65 -13.46
CA GLY A 114 -3.39 -8.34 -13.94
C GLY A 114 -2.19 -7.41 -14.04
N LEU A 115 -2.37 -6.19 -14.56
CA LEU A 115 -1.31 -5.19 -14.65
C LEU A 115 -0.77 -4.79 -13.27
N ILE A 116 -1.65 -4.52 -12.30
CA ILE A 116 -1.25 -4.18 -10.93
C ILE A 116 -0.45 -5.33 -10.29
N LEU A 117 -0.89 -6.58 -10.49
CA LEU A 117 -0.17 -7.76 -10.01
C LEU A 117 1.24 -7.87 -10.61
N ASP A 118 1.41 -7.56 -11.89
CA ASP A 118 2.72 -7.57 -12.55
C ASP A 118 3.63 -6.46 -12.00
N ILE A 119 3.10 -5.26 -11.78
CA ILE A 119 3.86 -4.16 -11.15
C ILE A 119 4.33 -4.59 -9.75
N PHE A 120 3.46 -5.21 -8.96
CA PHE A 120 3.80 -5.67 -7.63
C PHE A 120 4.83 -6.80 -7.63
N ALA A 121 4.75 -7.73 -8.58
CA ALA A 121 5.75 -8.79 -8.74
C ALA A 121 7.15 -8.23 -9.03
N GLN A 122 7.24 -7.16 -9.79
CA GLN A 122 8.51 -6.48 -10.08
C GLN A 122 9.06 -5.70 -8.88
N ARG A 123 8.18 -5.21 -7.99
CA ARG A 123 8.54 -4.33 -6.86
C ARG A 123 8.78 -5.07 -5.54
N ALA A 124 8.22 -6.25 -5.34
CA ALA A 124 8.37 -7.03 -4.12
C ALA A 124 9.82 -7.44 -3.86
N LYS A 125 10.45 -6.85 -2.85
CA LYS A 125 11.84 -7.13 -2.46
C LYS A 125 11.92 -8.03 -1.23
N THR A 126 11.03 -7.85 -0.27
CA THR A 126 10.99 -8.64 0.96
C THR A 126 10.47 -10.06 0.67
N LYS A 127 10.84 -11.00 1.53
CA LYS A 127 10.31 -12.37 1.47
C LYS A 127 8.79 -12.38 1.58
N GLU A 128 8.25 -11.57 2.49
CA GLU A 128 6.82 -11.47 2.73
C GLU A 128 6.08 -10.88 1.53
N GLY A 129 6.52 -9.72 1.03
CA GLY A 129 5.93 -9.10 -0.15
C GLY A 129 5.90 -10.04 -1.36
N ARG A 130 6.98 -10.80 -1.57
CA ARG A 130 7.01 -11.83 -2.64
C ARG A 130 5.99 -12.94 -2.44
N LEU A 131 5.86 -13.46 -1.21
CA LEU A 131 4.87 -14.50 -0.89
C LEU A 131 3.44 -13.98 -1.07
N GLN A 132 3.16 -12.75 -0.68
CA GLN A 132 1.85 -12.11 -0.82
C GLN A 132 1.49 -11.91 -2.30
N VAL A 133 2.41 -11.36 -3.09
CA VAL A 133 2.20 -11.17 -4.53
C VAL A 133 2.05 -12.50 -5.25
N GLU A 134 2.88 -13.49 -4.94
CA GLU A 134 2.80 -14.83 -5.54
C GLU A 134 1.45 -15.49 -5.21
N LEU A 135 0.96 -15.35 -3.96
CA LEU A 135 -0.35 -15.83 -3.57
C LEU A 135 -1.48 -15.15 -4.38
N ALA A 136 -1.45 -13.83 -4.49
CA ALA A 136 -2.44 -13.07 -5.25
C ALA A 136 -2.42 -13.44 -6.74
N GLN A 137 -1.23 -13.62 -7.34
CA GLN A 137 -1.08 -14.07 -8.72
C GLN A 137 -1.69 -15.47 -8.94
N TYR A 138 -1.45 -16.44 -8.06
CA TYR A 138 -2.07 -17.77 -8.19
C TYR A 138 -3.60 -17.71 -8.02
N GLN A 139 -4.10 -16.89 -7.11
CA GLN A 139 -5.55 -16.68 -6.93
C GLN A 139 -6.20 -16.02 -8.16
N TYR A 140 -5.50 -15.08 -8.79
CA TYR A 140 -5.94 -14.42 -10.02
C TYR A 140 -5.90 -15.38 -11.22
N LEU A 141 -4.85 -16.19 -11.35
CA LEU A 141 -4.65 -17.09 -12.47
C LEU A 141 -5.55 -18.35 -12.40
N LEU A 142 -5.84 -18.86 -11.20
CA LEU A 142 -6.56 -20.11 -11.02
C LEU A 142 -7.90 -20.18 -11.79
N PRO A 143 -8.83 -19.20 -11.71
CA PRO A 143 -10.07 -19.23 -12.49
C PRO A 143 -9.84 -19.07 -14.01
N ARG A 144 -8.76 -18.37 -14.38
CA ARG A 144 -8.39 -18.11 -15.79
C ARG A 144 -7.83 -19.35 -16.48
N LEU A 145 -7.08 -20.17 -15.77
CA LEU A 145 -6.57 -21.45 -16.28
C LEU A 145 -7.73 -22.43 -16.56
N ILE A 146 -8.71 -22.50 -15.69
CA ILE A 146 -9.89 -23.36 -15.90
C ILE A 146 -10.62 -22.96 -17.20
N GLY A 147 -10.77 -21.67 -17.47
CA GLY A 147 -11.39 -21.14 -18.70
C GLY A 147 -10.63 -21.46 -19.97
N MET A 148 -9.29 -21.52 -19.93
CA MET A 148 -8.45 -21.82 -21.09
C MET A 148 -8.51 -23.30 -21.51
N TRP A 149 -8.56 -24.23 -20.56
CA TRP A 149 -8.51 -25.67 -20.82
C TRP A 149 -9.85 -26.27 -21.28
N THR A 150 -10.98 -25.76 -20.85
CA THR A 150 -12.29 -26.25 -21.32
C THR A 150 -12.52 -26.09 -22.82
N HIS A 151 -11.74 -25.23 -23.49
CA HIS A 151 -11.78 -25.05 -24.93
C HIS A 151 -10.94 -26.11 -25.69
N LEU A 152 -9.76 -26.46 -25.16
CA LEU A 152 -8.94 -27.53 -25.73
C LEU A 152 -9.67 -28.87 -25.73
N GLU A 153 -10.47 -29.15 -24.71
CA GLU A 153 -11.30 -30.34 -24.64
C GLU A 153 -12.41 -30.36 -25.70
N ARG A 154 -13.06 -29.21 -25.98
CA ARG A 154 -14.07 -29.10 -27.03
C ARG A 154 -13.47 -29.24 -28.43
N GLN A 155 -12.24 -28.76 -28.65
CA GLN A 155 -11.52 -28.94 -29.91
C GLN A 155 -11.00 -30.38 -30.10
N ALA A 156 -10.55 -31.03 -29.02
CA ALA A 156 -10.13 -32.43 -29.06
C ALA A 156 -11.30 -33.41 -29.18
N GLY A 157 -12.48 -33.03 -28.71
CA GLY A 157 -13.69 -33.85 -28.73
C GLY A 157 -14.37 -34.01 -30.09
N THR A 158 -13.90 -33.31 -31.14
CA THR A 158 -14.49 -33.38 -32.49
C THR A 158 -13.94 -34.53 -33.35
N SER A 159 -12.98 -35.29 -32.88
CA SER A 159 -12.38 -36.41 -33.61
C SER A 159 -12.21 -37.62 -32.73
N GLY A 160 -13.25 -38.44 -32.61
CA GLY A 160 -13.03 -39.80 -32.15
C GLY A 160 -14.11 -40.39 -31.28
N LYS A 161 -14.76 -41.42 -31.78
CA LYS A 161 -15.64 -42.35 -31.10
C LYS A 161 -14.90 -43.02 -29.93
N GLY A 162 -15.00 -42.47 -28.69
CA GLY A 162 -14.59 -43.13 -27.48
C GLY A 162 -15.82 -43.67 -26.72
N PRO A 163 -15.72 -44.74 -25.91
CA PRO A 163 -16.81 -45.23 -25.10
C PRO A 163 -17.23 -44.17 -24.08
N ILE A 164 -18.54 -44.10 -23.85
CA ILE A 164 -19.18 -43.21 -22.87
C ILE A 164 -18.54 -43.46 -21.51
N GLY A 165 -17.88 -42.42 -20.94
CA GLY A 165 -17.28 -42.48 -19.60
C GLY A 165 -15.75 -42.53 -19.51
N SER A 166 -15.01 -42.50 -20.62
CA SER A 166 -13.54 -42.37 -20.55
C SER A 166 -13.14 -40.90 -20.41
N LYS A 167 -12.61 -40.53 -19.24
CA LYS A 167 -11.96 -39.23 -19.03
C LYS A 167 -10.78 -39.11 -20.04
N GLY A 168 -10.85 -38.08 -20.90
CA GLY A 168 -9.78 -37.82 -21.85
C GLY A 168 -8.46 -37.43 -21.14
N PRO A 169 -7.27 -37.65 -21.79
CA PRO A 169 -5.98 -37.29 -21.20
C PRO A 169 -5.84 -35.78 -20.86
N GLY A 170 -6.63 -34.90 -21.48
CA GLY A 170 -6.68 -33.48 -21.17
C GLY A 170 -7.35 -33.15 -19.83
N GLU A 171 -8.42 -33.89 -19.47
CA GLU A 171 -9.13 -33.71 -18.20
C GLU A 171 -8.27 -34.07 -16.98
N THR A 172 -7.42 -35.12 -17.11
CA THR A 172 -6.47 -35.53 -16.06
C THR A 172 -5.33 -34.52 -15.89
N GLN A 173 -4.88 -33.87 -16.96
CA GLN A 173 -3.80 -32.88 -16.90
C GLN A 173 -4.30 -31.58 -16.24
N LEU A 174 -5.49 -31.09 -16.63
CA LEU A 174 -6.12 -29.93 -15.99
C LEU A 174 -6.31 -30.15 -14.49
N GLU A 175 -6.83 -31.32 -14.10
CA GLU A 175 -7.07 -31.63 -12.70
C GLU A 175 -5.75 -31.73 -11.91
N THR A 176 -4.70 -32.23 -12.54
CA THR A 176 -3.35 -32.28 -11.98
C THR A 176 -2.78 -30.88 -11.78
N ASP A 177 -2.87 -30.01 -12.80
CA ASP A 177 -2.39 -28.63 -12.74
C ASP A 177 -3.18 -27.82 -11.71
N ARG A 178 -4.50 -27.99 -11.65
CA ARG A 178 -5.35 -27.38 -10.62
C ARG A 178 -4.95 -27.81 -9.21
N ARG A 179 -4.72 -29.09 -9.01
CA ARG A 179 -4.25 -29.61 -7.70
C ARG A 179 -2.87 -29.06 -7.34
N HIS A 180 -2.00 -28.92 -8.35
CA HIS A 180 -0.68 -28.34 -8.14
C HIS A 180 -0.79 -26.88 -7.66
N ILE A 181 -1.61 -26.06 -8.32
CA ILE A 181 -1.83 -24.68 -7.93
C ILE A 181 -2.48 -24.55 -6.56
N HIS A 182 -3.50 -25.39 -6.25
CA HIS A 182 -4.08 -25.39 -4.90
C HIS A 182 -3.05 -25.70 -3.83
N ARG A 183 -2.23 -26.72 -4.02
CA ARG A 183 -1.14 -27.04 -3.08
C ARG A 183 -0.14 -25.90 -2.93
N LYS A 184 0.13 -25.16 -4.03
CA LYS A 184 1.01 -24.00 -3.99
C LYS A 184 0.38 -22.87 -3.20
N ILE A 185 -0.91 -22.59 -3.40
CA ILE A 185 -1.68 -21.60 -2.63
C ILE A 185 -1.68 -21.96 -1.14
N ASP A 186 -1.96 -23.23 -0.79
CA ASP A 186 -2.00 -23.67 0.59
C ASP A 186 -0.62 -23.50 1.26
N LYS A 187 0.45 -23.90 0.56
CA LYS A 187 1.82 -23.70 1.05
C LYS A 187 2.17 -22.23 1.24
N LEU A 188 1.79 -21.35 0.31
CA LEU A 188 2.05 -19.92 0.43
C LEU A 188 1.32 -19.32 1.63
N LYS A 189 0.10 -19.77 1.92
CA LYS A 189 -0.63 -19.37 3.13
C LYS A 189 0.07 -19.81 4.40
N GLU A 190 0.55 -21.06 4.46
CA GLU A 190 1.32 -21.58 5.61
C GLU A 190 2.61 -20.75 5.81
N ASP A 191 3.35 -20.47 4.73
CA ASP A 191 4.57 -19.66 4.77
C ASP A 191 4.29 -18.22 5.26
N LEU A 192 3.16 -17.61 4.87
CA LEU A 192 2.71 -16.30 5.33
C LEU A 192 2.31 -16.33 6.82
N ASP A 193 1.63 -17.36 7.28
CA ASP A 193 1.24 -17.51 8.68
C ASP A 193 2.49 -17.64 9.59
N GLU A 194 3.55 -18.29 9.12
CA GLU A 194 4.82 -18.31 9.84
C GLU A 194 5.46 -16.92 9.94
N VAL A 195 5.43 -16.13 8.86
CA VAL A 195 5.93 -14.75 8.87
C VAL A 195 5.12 -13.88 9.85
N ARG A 196 3.78 -14.04 9.87
CA ARG A 196 2.90 -13.36 10.84
C ARG A 196 3.26 -13.68 12.27
N ARG A 197 3.53 -14.96 12.58
CA ARG A 197 3.93 -15.40 13.91
C ARG A 197 5.22 -14.73 14.38
N VAL A 198 6.23 -14.67 13.50
CA VAL A 198 7.50 -14.00 13.81
C VAL A 198 7.29 -12.50 14.07
N ARG A 199 6.48 -11.83 13.25
CA ARG A 199 6.12 -10.42 13.46
C ARG A 199 5.37 -10.21 14.79
N GLY A 200 4.43 -11.08 15.14
CA GLY A 200 3.72 -11.04 16.42
C GLY A 200 4.69 -10.98 17.61
N THR A 201 5.73 -11.84 17.60
CA THR A 201 6.76 -11.83 18.65
C THR A 201 7.59 -10.54 18.69
N GLN A 202 7.91 -9.96 17.52
CA GLN A 202 8.62 -8.67 17.45
C GLN A 202 7.72 -7.52 17.96
N ARG A 203 6.43 -7.57 17.64
CA ARG A 203 5.43 -6.61 18.09
C ARG A 203 5.28 -6.60 19.62
N GLU A 204 5.17 -7.78 20.25
CA GLU A 204 5.10 -7.89 21.72
C GLU A 204 6.29 -7.23 22.41
N ARG A 205 7.48 -7.30 21.80
CA ARG A 205 8.69 -6.62 22.31
C ARG A 205 8.60 -5.10 22.14
N ARG A 206 8.01 -4.58 21.05
CA ARG A 206 7.79 -3.13 20.85
C ARG A 206 6.75 -2.59 21.83
N MET A 207 5.63 -3.30 22.03
CA MET A 207 4.60 -2.90 23.01
C MET A 207 5.16 -2.82 24.43
N LYS A 208 6.13 -3.65 24.80
CA LYS A 208 6.82 -3.56 26.08
C LYS A 208 7.66 -2.30 26.24
N ASN A 209 8.12 -1.71 25.14
CA ASN A 209 8.93 -0.49 25.15
C ASN A 209 8.09 0.79 25.06
N GLU A 210 6.75 0.68 24.98
CA GLU A 210 5.80 1.81 24.94
C GLU A 210 6.10 2.87 23.85
N ILE A 211 6.80 2.50 22.75
CA ILE A 211 7.07 3.41 21.64
C ILE A 211 5.86 3.43 20.71
N PRO A 212 5.18 4.58 20.54
CA PRO A 212 4.01 4.68 19.66
C PRO A 212 4.35 4.43 18.20
N VAL A 213 3.36 3.90 17.46
CA VAL A 213 3.47 3.60 16.03
C VAL A 213 2.61 4.57 15.24
N VAL A 214 3.24 5.28 14.30
CA VAL A 214 2.59 6.20 13.36
C VAL A 214 2.61 5.56 11.97
N ALA A 215 1.45 5.32 11.37
CA ALA A 215 1.37 4.75 10.03
C ALA A 215 0.99 5.82 9.00
N ILE A 216 1.76 5.91 7.91
CA ILE A 216 1.49 6.80 6.78
C ILE A 216 0.62 6.06 5.79
N VAL A 217 -0.58 6.57 5.52
CA VAL A 217 -1.53 6.04 4.54
C VAL A 217 -1.84 7.12 3.51
N GLY A 218 -2.32 6.71 2.34
CA GLY A 218 -2.72 7.67 1.31
C GLY A 218 -2.64 7.07 -0.09
N TYR A 219 -3.19 7.81 -1.03
CA TYR A 219 -3.22 7.39 -2.43
C TYR A 219 -1.82 7.20 -3.02
N THR A 220 -1.71 6.43 -4.11
CA THR A 220 -0.43 6.31 -4.84
C THR A 220 0.03 7.69 -5.30
N ASN A 221 1.33 7.94 -5.22
CA ASN A 221 1.96 9.22 -5.58
C ASN A 221 1.51 10.46 -4.77
N ALA A 222 0.81 10.28 -3.64
CA ALA A 222 0.48 11.40 -2.74
C ALA A 222 1.71 11.98 -2.01
N GLY A 223 2.87 11.34 -2.12
CA GLY A 223 4.13 11.81 -1.54
C GLY A 223 4.46 11.20 -0.17
N LYS A 224 3.92 10.02 0.15
CA LYS A 224 4.17 9.31 1.43
C LYS A 224 5.65 9.07 1.70
N SER A 225 6.36 8.45 0.75
CA SER A 225 7.80 8.15 0.89
C SER A 225 8.65 9.41 0.91
N THR A 226 8.23 10.47 0.19
CA THR A 226 8.88 11.79 0.25
C THR A 226 8.72 12.39 1.64
N LEU A 227 7.51 12.29 2.23
CA LEU A 227 7.25 12.75 3.60
C LEU A 227 8.08 11.98 4.62
N LEU A 228 8.14 10.64 4.51
CA LEU A 228 8.97 9.83 5.38
C LEU A 228 10.45 10.23 5.30
N ASN A 229 10.98 10.45 4.09
CA ASN A 229 12.35 10.92 3.89
C ASN A 229 12.58 12.31 4.52
N ALA A 230 11.64 13.24 4.32
CA ALA A 230 11.74 14.59 4.88
C ALA A 230 11.74 14.60 6.42
N LEU A 231 10.96 13.72 7.06
CA LEU A 231 10.86 13.60 8.51
C LEU A 231 12.06 12.89 9.14
N THR A 232 12.61 11.86 8.45
CA THR A 232 13.62 10.96 9.06
C THR A 232 15.03 11.15 8.51
N GLY A 233 15.21 11.98 7.48
CA GLY A 233 16.49 12.11 6.77
C GLY A 233 16.90 10.84 6.01
N ALA A 234 15.96 9.92 5.78
CA ALA A 234 16.21 8.69 5.02
C ALA A 234 16.34 8.99 3.52
N ASP A 235 17.00 8.09 2.78
CA ASP A 235 17.13 8.16 1.32
C ASP A 235 16.38 6.96 0.69
N ILE A 236 15.06 6.94 0.88
CA ILE A 236 14.20 5.93 0.26
C ILE A 236 13.87 6.41 -1.15
N PRO A 237 13.96 5.55 -2.18
CA PRO A 237 13.56 5.94 -3.54
C PRO A 237 12.13 6.48 -3.55
N ALA A 238 11.98 7.75 -3.93
CA ALA A 238 10.71 8.44 -4.02
C ALA A 238 10.61 9.03 -5.45
N ASN A 239 10.25 8.18 -6.41
CA ASN A 239 10.07 8.59 -7.79
C ASN A 239 8.60 8.96 -8.03
N ASN A 240 8.35 9.72 -9.10
CA ASN A 240 7.00 10.06 -9.50
C ASN A 240 6.31 8.92 -10.27
N ARG A 241 6.26 7.72 -9.66
CA ARG A 241 5.67 6.50 -10.22
C ARG A 241 4.67 5.90 -9.24
N LEU A 242 3.63 5.28 -9.80
CA LEU A 242 2.64 4.57 -8.99
C LEU A 242 3.30 3.33 -8.34
N PHE A 243 2.95 3.03 -7.10
CA PHE A 243 3.47 1.88 -6.34
C PHE A 243 5.00 1.81 -6.21
N ASP A 244 5.66 2.94 -6.00
CA ASP A 244 7.11 2.96 -5.79
C ASP A 244 7.51 2.23 -4.49
N THR A 245 6.65 2.28 -3.47
CA THR A 245 6.79 1.56 -2.20
C THR A 245 5.75 0.44 -2.13
N LEU A 246 6.22 -0.81 -2.14
CA LEU A 246 5.40 -2.00 -1.90
C LEU A 246 5.68 -2.61 -0.52
N ASP A 247 6.95 -2.64 -0.14
CA ASP A 247 7.37 -3.14 1.17
C ASP A 247 7.30 -2.03 2.21
N THR A 248 6.71 -2.30 3.35
CA THR A 248 6.65 -1.34 4.46
C THR A 248 8.04 -0.97 4.94
N THR A 249 8.32 0.31 5.01
CA THR A 249 9.58 0.83 5.54
C THR A 249 9.33 1.51 6.88
N THR A 250 9.95 0.99 7.93
CA THR A 250 9.79 1.47 9.29
C THR A 250 11.04 2.23 9.73
N ARG A 251 10.87 3.39 10.36
CA ARG A 251 11.96 4.24 10.89
C ARG A 251 11.60 4.78 12.27
N LEU A 252 12.62 5.05 13.07
CA LEU A 252 12.49 5.81 14.32
C LEU A 252 12.48 7.30 13.96
N LEU A 253 11.57 8.05 14.54
CA LEU A 253 11.42 9.50 14.40
C LEU A 253 11.35 10.13 15.79
N THR A 254 12.22 11.08 16.07
CA THR A 254 12.11 11.94 17.24
C THR A 254 11.17 13.09 16.91
N VAL A 255 10.00 13.10 17.53
CA VAL A 255 8.95 14.11 17.31
C VAL A 255 9.19 15.33 18.18
N SER A 256 9.55 15.10 19.44
CA SER A 256 9.88 16.14 20.42
C SER A 256 10.97 15.63 21.39
N ASP A 257 11.40 16.49 22.32
CA ASP A 257 12.38 16.08 23.36
C ASP A 257 11.87 14.92 24.22
N THR A 258 10.55 14.74 24.29
CA THR A 258 9.89 13.74 25.14
C THR A 258 9.29 12.56 24.36
N LEU A 259 9.17 12.64 23.04
CA LEU A 259 8.46 11.66 22.23
C LEU A 259 9.29 11.16 21.05
N ASP A 260 9.63 9.88 21.11
CA ASP A 260 10.12 9.11 19.97
C ASP A 260 8.97 8.22 19.46
N VAL A 261 8.79 8.14 18.14
CA VAL A 261 7.79 7.28 17.51
C VAL A 261 8.41 6.39 16.45
N VAL A 262 7.78 5.27 16.20
CA VAL A 262 8.08 4.43 15.03
C VAL A 262 7.15 4.86 13.91
N ILE A 263 7.69 5.44 12.84
CA ILE A 263 6.93 5.82 11.66
C ILE A 263 7.10 4.79 10.55
N SER A 264 6.00 4.37 9.93
CA SER A 264 6.00 3.39 8.84
C SER A 264 5.31 3.92 7.59
N ASP A 265 5.99 3.80 6.44
CA ASP A 265 5.36 4.01 5.11
C ASP A 265 4.61 2.75 4.72
N THR A 266 3.40 2.90 4.17
CA THR A 266 2.58 1.79 3.71
C THR A 266 2.46 1.78 2.18
N VAL A 267 1.94 0.70 1.64
CA VAL A 267 1.61 0.60 0.22
C VAL A 267 0.62 1.71 -0.16
N GLY A 268 0.87 2.38 -1.28
CA GLY A 268 -0.06 3.37 -1.81
C GLY A 268 -1.37 2.73 -2.26
N PHE A 269 -2.49 3.35 -1.91
CA PHE A 269 -3.81 2.92 -2.36
C PHE A 269 -4.12 3.47 -3.75
N ILE A 270 -4.96 2.77 -4.51
CA ILE A 270 -5.38 3.13 -5.86
C ILE A 270 -6.84 2.72 -6.05
N ARG A 271 -7.54 3.37 -6.98
CA ARG A 271 -8.89 2.97 -7.40
C ARG A 271 -8.88 1.55 -7.99
N LYS A 272 -9.96 0.80 -7.81
CA LYS A 272 -10.16 -0.55 -8.35
C LYS A 272 -9.03 -1.53 -7.99
N LEU A 273 -8.60 -1.50 -6.73
CA LEU A 273 -7.58 -2.40 -6.23
C LEU A 273 -8.12 -3.84 -6.25
N PRO A 274 -7.40 -4.80 -6.84
CA PRO A 274 -7.87 -6.19 -6.90
C PRO A 274 -8.16 -6.76 -5.51
N HIS A 275 -9.33 -7.39 -5.33
CA HIS A 275 -9.70 -8.02 -4.05
C HIS A 275 -8.67 -9.05 -3.58
N GLN A 276 -8.09 -9.81 -4.53
CA GLN A 276 -7.04 -10.79 -4.24
C GLN A 276 -5.80 -10.15 -3.63
N LEU A 277 -5.48 -8.91 -4.03
CA LEU A 277 -4.40 -8.13 -3.44
C LEU A 277 -4.76 -7.63 -2.06
N ILE A 278 -5.97 -7.10 -1.85
CA ILE A 278 -6.43 -6.67 -0.52
C ILE A 278 -6.30 -7.83 0.46
N ASP A 279 -6.78 -9.03 0.09
CA ASP A 279 -6.69 -10.22 0.92
C ASP A 279 -5.24 -10.66 1.17
N ALA A 280 -4.39 -10.62 0.14
CA ALA A 280 -2.99 -11.02 0.26
C ALA A 280 -2.19 -10.02 1.13
N PHE A 281 -2.44 -8.72 0.96
CA PHE A 281 -1.78 -7.65 1.73
C PHE A 281 -2.44 -7.37 3.08
N LYS A 282 -3.57 -7.99 3.40
CA LYS A 282 -4.26 -7.82 4.67
C LYS A 282 -3.30 -7.96 5.86
N ALA A 283 -2.38 -8.93 5.79
CA ALA A 283 -1.34 -9.10 6.81
C ALA A 283 -0.35 -7.92 6.94
N THR A 284 -0.04 -7.25 5.84
CA THR A 284 0.82 -6.05 5.86
C THR A 284 0.02 -4.83 6.30
N LEU A 285 -1.26 -4.79 5.91
CA LEU A 285 -2.20 -3.74 6.31
C LEU A 285 -2.71 -3.94 7.75
N GLU A 286 -2.60 -5.15 8.33
CA GLU A 286 -2.79 -5.38 9.76
C GLU A 286 -1.84 -4.54 10.64
N GLU A 287 -0.73 -4.02 10.10
CA GLU A 287 0.08 -3.03 10.81
C GLU A 287 -0.69 -1.74 11.09
N LEU A 288 -1.70 -1.40 10.27
CA LEU A 288 -2.57 -0.25 10.51
C LEU A 288 -3.45 -0.45 11.75
N GLU A 289 -3.96 -1.66 12.00
CA GLU A 289 -4.78 -1.97 13.18
C GLU A 289 -4.03 -1.74 14.50
N TYR A 290 -2.70 -1.72 14.45
CA TYR A 290 -1.82 -1.53 15.62
C TYR A 290 -1.13 -0.18 15.64
N ALA A 291 -1.47 0.71 14.72
CA ALA A 291 -0.99 2.08 14.77
C ALA A 291 -1.70 2.85 15.89
N ASP A 292 -0.95 3.68 16.60
CA ASP A 292 -1.50 4.62 17.59
C ASP A 292 -2.02 5.89 16.91
N LEU A 293 -1.53 6.17 15.68
CA LEU A 293 -1.90 7.34 14.88
C LEU A 293 -1.76 7.06 13.39
N LEU A 294 -2.73 7.50 12.59
CA LEU A 294 -2.65 7.49 11.12
C LEU A 294 -2.32 8.89 10.59
N LEU A 295 -1.43 8.96 9.61
CA LEU A 295 -1.18 10.15 8.78
C LEU A 295 -1.77 9.89 7.39
N HIS A 296 -2.95 10.43 7.11
CA HIS A 296 -3.57 10.32 5.80
C HIS A 296 -3.02 11.42 4.88
N VAL A 297 -2.07 11.05 4.02
CA VAL A 297 -1.41 11.96 3.07
C VAL A 297 -2.24 12.10 1.81
N ILE A 298 -2.63 13.34 1.50
CA ILE A 298 -3.51 13.73 0.39
C ILE A 298 -2.76 14.70 -0.51
N ASP A 299 -2.72 14.43 -1.81
CA ASP A 299 -2.13 15.33 -2.82
C ASP A 299 -3.14 16.40 -3.23
N ILE A 300 -3.09 17.59 -2.62
CA ILE A 300 -4.03 18.69 -2.94
C ILE A 300 -3.77 19.35 -4.29
N SER A 301 -2.66 19.06 -4.94
CA SER A 301 -2.40 19.55 -6.29
C SER A 301 -3.19 18.80 -7.38
N ASN A 302 -3.70 17.60 -7.04
CA ASN A 302 -4.52 16.81 -7.94
C ASN A 302 -5.98 17.30 -7.90
N PRO A 303 -6.64 17.58 -9.03
CA PRO A 303 -8.04 18.00 -9.05
C PRO A 303 -8.99 17.03 -8.35
N GLU A 304 -8.67 15.72 -8.40
CA GLU A 304 -9.49 14.63 -7.85
C GLU A 304 -9.10 14.24 -6.40
N TRP A 305 -8.38 15.10 -5.69
CA TRP A 305 -7.89 14.79 -4.35
C TRP A 305 -9.00 14.37 -3.37
N ILE A 306 -10.23 14.90 -3.53
CA ILE A 306 -11.39 14.54 -2.70
C ILE A 306 -11.79 13.09 -2.94
N ALA A 307 -11.98 12.70 -4.21
CA ALA A 307 -12.34 11.33 -4.56
C ALA A 307 -11.23 10.33 -4.18
N GLN A 308 -9.96 10.72 -4.34
CA GLN A 308 -8.82 9.90 -3.90
C GLN A 308 -8.79 9.73 -2.37
N ALA A 309 -9.10 10.78 -1.61
CA ALA A 309 -9.19 10.71 -0.16
C ALA A 309 -10.34 9.79 0.29
N GLU A 310 -11.51 9.85 -0.36
CA GLU A 310 -12.64 8.96 -0.07
C GLU A 310 -12.30 7.48 -0.29
N VAL A 311 -11.52 7.15 -1.36
CA VAL A 311 -11.05 5.77 -1.60
C VAL A 311 -10.17 5.28 -0.44
N VAL A 312 -9.30 6.14 0.08
CA VAL A 312 -8.42 5.80 1.22
C VAL A 312 -9.24 5.66 2.50
N ASP A 313 -10.17 6.58 2.77
CA ASP A 313 -11.04 6.53 3.95
C ASP A 313 -11.89 5.24 3.95
N GLN A 314 -12.43 4.82 2.77
CA GLN A 314 -13.15 3.57 2.65
C GLN A 314 -12.27 2.35 2.94
N LEU A 315 -11.03 2.33 2.45
CA LEU A 315 -10.10 1.25 2.73
C LEU A 315 -9.68 1.19 4.20
N ILE A 316 -9.48 2.33 4.87
CA ILE A 316 -9.24 2.39 6.33
C ILE A 316 -10.42 1.75 7.08
N HIS A 317 -11.65 2.05 6.67
CA HIS A 317 -12.86 1.44 7.22
C HIS A 317 -12.90 -0.08 6.99
N ASP A 318 -12.67 -0.53 5.74
CA ASP A 318 -12.70 -1.96 5.36
C ASP A 318 -11.62 -2.79 6.07
N LEU A 319 -10.55 -2.14 6.50
CA LEU A 319 -9.46 -2.73 7.30
C LEU A 319 -9.72 -2.67 8.82
N GLY A 320 -10.83 -2.08 9.27
CA GLY A 320 -11.18 -1.98 10.69
C GLY A 320 -10.35 -0.97 11.48
N ALA A 321 -9.66 -0.04 10.80
CA ALA A 321 -8.78 0.96 11.41
C ALA A 321 -9.47 2.32 11.64
N GLU A 322 -10.78 2.42 11.49
CA GLU A 322 -11.56 3.67 11.64
C GLU A 322 -11.54 4.26 13.06
N GLY A 323 -11.27 3.42 14.07
CA GLY A 323 -11.18 3.85 15.48
C GLY A 323 -9.84 4.51 15.84
N ILE A 324 -8.86 4.52 14.95
CA ILE A 324 -7.54 5.07 15.20
C ILE A 324 -7.54 6.57 14.89
N PRO A 325 -6.96 7.41 15.77
CA PRO A 325 -6.81 8.84 15.47
C PRO A 325 -6.13 9.05 14.11
N CYS A 326 -6.64 9.99 13.32
CA CYS A 326 -6.12 10.25 11.99
C CYS A 326 -5.87 11.74 11.77
N ILE A 327 -4.64 12.12 11.40
CA ILE A 327 -4.29 13.46 10.95
C ILE A 327 -4.34 13.49 9.42
N ARG A 328 -5.15 14.40 8.84
CA ARG A 328 -5.17 14.65 7.41
C ARG A 328 -4.04 15.56 7.02
N VAL A 329 -3.11 15.04 6.22
CA VAL A 329 -1.91 15.74 5.77
C VAL A 329 -2.07 16.12 4.30
N TYR A 330 -2.40 17.37 4.05
CA TYR A 330 -2.57 17.92 2.72
C TYR A 330 -1.20 18.31 2.16
N ASN A 331 -0.61 17.40 1.38
CA ASN A 331 0.72 17.52 0.81
C ASN A 331 0.73 18.21 -0.55
N LYS A 332 1.90 18.59 -1.01
CA LYS A 332 2.16 19.35 -2.25
C LYS A 332 1.50 20.73 -2.26
N SER A 333 1.43 21.37 -1.10
CA SER A 333 0.86 22.71 -0.93
C SER A 333 1.58 23.79 -1.79
N ASP A 334 2.83 23.52 -2.18
CA ASP A 334 3.63 24.33 -3.08
C ASP A 334 3.11 24.35 -4.54
N LEU A 335 2.30 23.35 -4.91
CA LEU A 335 1.68 23.20 -6.23
C LEU A 335 0.17 23.49 -6.23
N PHE A 336 -0.38 23.86 -5.08
CA PHE A 336 -1.81 24.13 -4.95
C PHE A 336 -2.15 25.56 -5.39
N TYR A 337 -3.05 25.69 -6.35
CA TYR A 337 -3.51 26.96 -6.92
C TYR A 337 -4.92 27.38 -6.47
N GLY A 338 -5.54 26.63 -5.53
CA GLY A 338 -6.86 26.97 -5.01
C GLY A 338 -6.85 28.16 -4.05
N ASP A 339 -7.97 28.86 -3.95
CA ASP A 339 -8.11 30.04 -3.09
C ASP A 339 -8.14 29.72 -1.59
N ILE A 340 -8.63 28.53 -1.22
CA ILE A 340 -8.82 28.11 0.17
C ILE A 340 -8.16 26.74 0.38
N ARG A 341 -7.17 26.69 1.28
CA ARG A 341 -6.57 25.43 1.71
C ARG A 341 -7.51 24.72 2.71
N PRO A 342 -7.59 23.39 2.68
CA PRO A 342 -8.33 22.64 3.69
C PRO A 342 -7.82 22.97 5.09
N HIS A 343 -8.74 23.18 6.04
CA HIS A 343 -8.45 23.49 7.43
C HIS A 343 -9.44 22.79 8.34
N GLY A 344 -9.04 22.52 9.55
CA GLY A 344 -9.87 21.82 10.53
C GLY A 344 -9.04 21.24 11.67
N GLU A 345 -9.70 20.63 12.59
CA GLU A 345 -9.07 19.83 13.65
C GLU A 345 -8.34 18.65 13.01
N ARG A 346 -7.14 18.31 13.48
CA ARG A 346 -6.28 17.25 12.91
C ARG A 346 -5.99 17.42 11.42
N THR A 347 -5.77 18.65 11.00
CA THR A 347 -5.47 19.00 9.60
C THR A 347 -4.17 19.76 9.52
N VAL A 348 -3.24 19.31 8.65
CA VAL A 348 -1.96 19.98 8.40
C VAL A 348 -1.76 20.14 6.90
N ASN A 349 -1.38 21.36 6.47
CA ASN A 349 -0.99 21.62 5.10
C ASN A 349 0.54 21.74 5.02
N LEU A 350 1.15 20.95 4.13
CA LEU A 350 2.60 20.93 4.00
C LEU A 350 3.06 20.66 2.56
N SER A 351 4.34 20.90 2.33
CA SER A 351 5.06 20.37 1.17
C SER A 351 6.24 19.53 1.65
N ALA A 352 6.13 18.22 1.49
CA ALA A 352 7.21 17.29 1.84
C ALA A 352 8.49 17.55 1.02
N ARG A 353 8.37 18.17 -0.16
CA ARG A 353 9.50 18.50 -1.03
C ARG A 353 10.27 19.73 -0.55
N THR A 354 9.57 20.77 -0.11
CA THR A 354 10.20 22.04 0.32
C THR A 354 10.49 22.08 1.82
N GLY A 355 9.86 21.20 2.61
CA GLY A 355 9.93 21.19 4.07
C GLY A 355 8.92 22.13 4.75
N GLU A 356 8.14 22.90 4.00
CA GLU A 356 7.10 23.79 4.54
C GLU A 356 6.04 22.97 5.30
N GLY A 357 5.70 23.37 6.53
CA GLY A 357 4.66 22.74 7.35
C GLY A 357 5.08 21.48 8.10
N LEU A 358 6.32 21.01 7.98
CA LEU A 358 6.78 19.81 8.71
C LEU A 358 6.78 20.01 10.22
N ASP A 359 7.19 21.19 10.71
CA ASP A 359 7.17 21.50 12.15
C ASP A 359 5.73 21.52 12.72
N GLU A 360 4.75 21.92 11.90
CA GLU A 360 3.33 21.86 12.27
C GLU A 360 2.85 20.42 12.38
N LEU A 361 3.27 19.56 11.46
CA LEU A 361 2.97 18.13 11.50
C LEU A 361 3.58 17.47 12.75
N LEU A 362 4.85 17.76 13.07
CA LEU A 362 5.49 17.22 14.27
C LEU A 362 4.74 17.64 15.55
N ARG A 363 4.33 18.91 15.65
CA ARG A 363 3.51 19.40 16.78
C ARG A 363 2.14 18.73 16.84
N ALA A 364 1.51 18.47 15.70
CA ALA A 364 0.23 17.76 15.66
C ALA A 364 0.36 16.29 16.11
N ILE A 365 1.45 15.61 15.70
CA ILE A 365 1.75 14.24 16.16
C ILE A 365 2.00 14.22 17.67
N ASP A 366 2.79 15.17 18.17
CA ASP A 366 3.11 15.28 19.59
C ASP A 366 1.82 15.48 20.41
N ALA A 367 0.95 16.39 19.99
CA ALA A 367 -0.33 16.67 20.67
C ALA A 367 -1.28 15.45 20.70
N GLU A 368 -1.35 14.65 19.63
CA GLU A 368 -2.21 13.45 19.57
C GLU A 368 -1.66 12.28 20.41
N LEU A 369 -0.34 12.17 20.48
CA LEU A 369 0.33 11.05 21.15
C LEU A 369 0.84 11.41 22.55
N ASP A 370 0.71 12.68 23.01
CA ASP A 370 1.13 13.10 24.33
C ASP A 370 0.27 12.42 25.40
N LYS A 371 0.83 11.38 25.99
CA LYS A 371 0.25 10.66 27.14
C LYS A 371 0.61 11.32 28.49
N GLY A 372 0.91 12.61 28.48
CA GLY A 372 1.34 13.34 29.69
C GLY A 372 2.79 13.02 30.07
N THR A 373 3.60 12.55 29.13
CA THR A 373 5.03 12.31 29.34
C THR A 373 5.76 13.65 29.52
N ARG A 374 6.63 13.75 30.53
CA ARG A 374 7.36 14.98 30.85
C ARG A 374 8.84 14.71 31.05
N ARG A 375 9.65 15.63 30.56
CA ARG A 375 11.09 15.69 30.87
C ARG A 375 11.24 16.38 32.21
N VAL A 376 11.86 15.68 33.17
CA VAL A 376 12.00 16.17 34.55
C VAL A 376 13.40 15.90 35.07
N THR A 377 13.83 16.72 36.03
CA THR A 377 15.00 16.45 36.85
C THR A 377 14.53 15.85 38.17
N ILE A 378 15.05 14.66 38.48
CA ILE A 378 14.74 13.91 39.69
C ILE A 378 15.96 14.01 40.63
N HIS A 379 15.78 14.57 41.81
CA HIS A 379 16.82 14.66 42.86
C HIS A 379 16.67 13.48 43.81
N LEU A 380 17.38 12.39 43.56
CA LEU A 380 17.22 11.16 44.32
C LEU A 380 18.27 11.08 45.43
N PRO A 381 17.86 10.96 46.72
CA PRO A 381 18.78 10.74 47.82
C PRO A 381 19.51 9.40 47.66
N TYR A 382 20.73 9.32 48.14
CA TYR A 382 21.59 8.12 48.01
C TYR A 382 21.04 6.87 48.66
N ASP A 383 20.22 7.01 49.73
CA ASP A 383 19.52 5.89 50.37
C ASP A 383 18.43 5.26 49.49
N LYS A 384 18.01 5.98 48.43
CA LYS A 384 17.06 5.54 47.42
C LYS A 384 17.71 5.15 46.06
N GLY A 385 19.05 5.08 46.03
CA GLY A 385 19.80 4.79 44.80
C GLY A 385 19.37 3.51 44.05
N GLY A 386 18.81 2.53 44.76
CA GLY A 386 18.23 1.33 44.12
C GLY A 386 17.05 1.60 43.18
N TRP A 387 16.45 2.81 43.25
CA TRP A 387 15.36 3.20 42.37
C TRP A 387 15.86 3.66 40.98
N LEU A 388 17.14 3.99 40.87
CA LEU A 388 17.80 4.30 39.59
C LEU A 388 17.64 3.14 38.59
N ASP A 389 17.77 1.90 39.06
CA ASP A 389 17.55 0.71 38.20
C ASP A 389 16.12 0.59 37.67
N SER A 390 15.12 1.04 38.46
CA SER A 390 13.74 1.12 38.05
C SER A 390 13.53 2.21 36.99
N LEU A 391 14.16 3.37 37.17
CA LEU A 391 14.09 4.47 36.20
C LEU A 391 14.69 4.07 34.86
N TYR A 392 15.82 3.37 34.84
CA TYR A 392 16.38 2.84 33.58
C TYR A 392 15.49 1.83 32.86
N ARG A 393 14.53 1.19 33.56
CA ARG A 393 13.59 0.23 32.96
C ARG A 393 12.27 0.87 32.56
N GLU A 394 11.82 1.92 33.27
CA GLU A 394 10.48 2.48 33.17
C GLU A 394 10.46 3.91 32.58
N ALA A 395 11.63 4.55 32.40
CA ALA A 395 11.79 5.90 31.88
C ALA A 395 13.00 6.00 30.94
N LYS A 396 13.01 7.00 30.07
CA LYS A 396 14.19 7.31 29.23
C LYS A 396 15.13 8.21 30.05
N VAL A 397 16.16 7.62 30.67
CA VAL A 397 17.18 8.35 31.39
C VAL A 397 18.17 8.96 30.42
N GLU A 398 18.34 10.29 30.45
CA GLU A 398 19.24 11.04 29.55
C GLU A 398 20.58 11.31 30.19
N SER A 399 20.59 11.73 31.46
CA SER A 399 21.83 11.94 32.20
C SER A 399 21.67 11.62 33.67
N VAL A 400 22.76 11.25 34.32
CA VAL A 400 22.87 11.03 35.78
C VAL A 400 24.11 11.72 36.28
N GLU A 401 23.93 12.63 37.21
CA GLU A 401 25.02 13.34 37.90
C GLU A 401 25.01 13.00 39.40
N TYR A 402 26.19 12.79 39.96
CA TYR A 402 26.35 12.43 41.38
C TYR A 402 26.92 13.64 42.11
N GLY A 403 26.04 14.33 42.87
CA GLY A 403 26.39 15.49 43.69
C GLY A 403 26.05 15.28 45.18
N GLU A 404 25.34 16.21 45.81
CA GLU A 404 24.75 16.01 47.14
C GLU A 404 23.58 15.02 47.10
N THR A 405 22.91 14.95 45.89
CA THR A 405 21.91 13.98 45.52
C THR A 405 22.35 13.31 44.20
N ILE A 406 21.63 12.27 43.81
CA ILE A 406 21.76 11.70 42.48
C ILE A 406 20.77 12.46 41.60
N ASP A 407 21.27 13.35 40.74
CA ASP A 407 20.46 14.18 39.88
C ASP A 407 20.28 13.47 38.53
N ILE A 408 19.04 13.15 38.20
CA ILE A 408 18.67 12.33 37.06
C ILE A 408 17.78 13.16 36.14
N VAL A 409 18.22 13.43 34.92
CA VAL A 409 17.36 13.98 33.88
C VAL A 409 16.75 12.81 33.13
N ALA A 410 15.42 12.71 33.18
CA ALA A 410 14.69 11.62 32.55
C ALA A 410 13.36 12.08 31.97
N VAL A 411 12.96 11.42 30.88
CA VAL A 411 11.63 11.52 30.28
C VAL A 411 10.76 10.44 30.92
N CYS A 412 9.74 10.88 31.68
CA CYS A 412 8.93 10.04 32.52
C CYS A 412 7.47 10.06 32.12
N THR A 413 6.83 8.89 32.09
CA THR A 413 5.37 8.74 31.94
C THR A 413 4.66 9.22 33.23
N PRO A 414 3.36 9.56 33.17
CA PRO A 414 2.59 9.98 34.36
C PRO A 414 2.69 8.99 35.53
N ARG A 415 2.76 7.69 35.24
CA ARG A 415 2.93 6.63 36.23
C ARG A 415 4.27 6.74 36.96
N VAL A 416 5.35 6.98 36.24
CA VAL A 416 6.69 7.16 36.82
C VAL A 416 6.77 8.48 37.57
N LEU A 417 6.19 9.55 36.98
CA LEU A 417 6.10 10.87 37.62
C LEU A 417 5.34 10.82 38.94
N GLY A 418 4.18 10.13 39.00
CA GLY A 418 3.42 9.96 40.22
C GLY A 418 4.21 9.25 41.33
N ARG A 419 5.11 8.33 40.99
CA ARG A 419 6.02 7.66 41.93
C ARG A 419 7.21 8.53 42.31
N ALA A 420 7.63 9.42 41.41
CA ALA A 420 8.78 10.30 41.56
C ALA A 420 8.41 11.66 42.18
N LYS A 421 7.13 11.95 42.41
CA LYS A 421 6.61 13.28 42.74
C LYS A 421 7.36 14.00 43.86
N ASP A 422 7.82 13.26 44.88
CA ASP A 422 8.51 13.81 46.05
C ASP A 422 9.97 14.22 45.73
N TYR A 423 10.51 13.82 44.57
CA TYR A 423 11.89 14.02 44.16
C TYR A 423 12.03 14.85 42.87
N VAL A 424 10.91 15.31 42.30
CA VAL A 424 10.88 16.12 41.07
C VAL A 424 10.73 17.59 41.42
N GLU A 425 11.65 18.42 40.90
CA GLU A 425 11.59 19.87 41.11
C GLU A 425 10.37 20.45 40.37
N GLY A 426 9.49 21.19 41.14
CA GLY A 426 8.36 21.89 40.55
C GLY A 426 7.18 20.98 40.12
N TYR A 427 7.08 19.75 40.64
CA TYR A 427 5.96 18.85 40.30
C TYR A 427 4.61 19.47 40.68
N THR A 428 3.74 19.64 39.69
CA THR A 428 2.33 19.97 39.85
C THR A 428 1.51 18.79 39.39
N GLU A 429 0.63 18.26 40.23
CA GLU A 429 -0.30 17.19 39.83
C GLU A 429 -1.11 17.64 38.61
N PRO A 430 -1.23 16.80 37.57
CA PRO A 430 -2.16 17.08 36.49
C PRO A 430 -3.56 17.25 37.03
N LYS A 431 -4.26 18.33 36.69
CA LYS A 431 -5.67 18.47 37.00
C LYS A 431 -6.41 17.37 36.24
N GLU A 432 -7.06 16.47 36.95
CA GLU A 432 -8.01 15.55 36.34
C GLU A 432 -9.17 16.39 35.77
N ASP A 433 -9.50 16.19 34.49
CA ASP A 433 -10.60 16.91 33.80
C ASP A 433 -12.01 16.49 34.26
N TRP A 434 -12.18 16.23 35.57
CA TRP A 434 -13.45 15.80 36.18
C TRP A 434 -14.08 16.84 37.17
N GLU A 435 -13.53 18.04 37.26
CA GLU A 435 -14.14 19.09 38.08
C GLU A 435 -14.66 20.29 37.25
#